data_ce15e96de87fc9796e36c62970798335
#
_entry.id   ce15e96de87fc9796e36c62970798335
#
_cell.length_a   1.000
_cell.length_b   1.000
_cell.length_c   1.000
_cell.angle_alpha   90.00
_cell.angle_beta   90.00
_cell.angle_gamma   90.00
#
_symmetry.space_group_name_H-M   'P 1'
#
loop_
_entity.id
_entity.type
_entity.pdbx_description
1 polymer ?
#
loop_
_entity_poly.entity_id
_entity_poly.type
_entity_poly.pdbx_seq_one_letter_code
_entity_poly.pdbx_strand_id
1 'polypeptide(L)'
;MDLSLSLLSALLLPLPTDGGNLAAERYQPPVDVQWHIQLQGEVNIGYDVDLYVVDLFDTEESVIDDLQAAGKKVICYFSAGTYENWRPDRYRFLPTDKGRRLGNWPGERWLDIRSLNVRKRMADRIELAAEKGCDGVDPDNVDGYTNQTGFPLNSRQQLSYNRFLFRTAHKYGMAVSLKNDLQQVNELVDYADFAVNESCHEWRECHLLQPFIDAGKPVLHIDYRFSQDATGRGYHCEHMNALGFQSLTLPLALDDSYRFSCF
;
A
#
# COMPACT_ATOMS: atom_id res chain seq x y z
N MET A 1 -54.12 -63.97 16.61
CA MET A 1 -54.32 -62.64 16.00
C MET A 1 -53.11 -61.79 16.46
N ASP A 2 -52.00 -61.83 15.73
CA ASP A 2 -50.80 -61.11 16.04
C ASP A 2 -50.74 -59.84 15.20
N LEU A 3 -50.72 -58.67 15.87
CA LEU A 3 -50.54 -57.41 15.25
C LEU A 3 -49.04 -57.07 15.28
N SER A 4 -48.41 -57.14 14.11
CA SER A 4 -47.01 -56.73 13.92
C SER A 4 -46.94 -55.21 13.69
N LEU A 5 -46.34 -54.47 14.65
CA LEU A 5 -46.03 -53.05 14.51
C LEU A 5 -44.73 -52.90 13.72
N SER A 6 -44.83 -52.39 12.52
CA SER A 6 -43.66 -51.93 11.72
C SER A 6 -43.21 -50.55 12.16
N LEU A 7 -42.03 -50.50 12.74
CA LEU A 7 -41.29 -49.21 13.01
C LEU A 7 -40.72 -48.66 11.72
N LEU A 8 -41.26 -47.52 11.23
CA LEU A 8 -40.62 -46.73 10.18
C LEU A 8 -39.47 -45.94 10.81
N SER A 9 -38.24 -46.33 10.49
CA SER A 9 -37.03 -45.51 10.75
C SER A 9 -36.98 -44.37 9.73
N ALA A 10 -37.24 -43.14 10.18
CA ALA A 10 -37.02 -41.94 9.40
C ALA A 10 -35.52 -41.67 9.34
N LEU A 11 -34.88 -41.82 8.16
CA LEU A 11 -33.54 -41.33 7.88
C LEU A 11 -33.59 -39.80 7.89
N LEU A 12 -33.00 -39.17 8.91
CA LEU A 12 -32.67 -37.77 8.91
C LEU A 12 -31.44 -37.56 8.00
N LEU A 13 -31.68 -37.03 6.80
CA LEU A 13 -30.62 -36.51 5.95
C LEU A 13 -30.04 -35.26 6.61
N PRO A 14 -28.70 -35.09 6.70
CA PRO A 14 -28.10 -33.84 7.19
C PRO A 14 -28.45 -32.71 6.22
N LEU A 15 -28.95 -31.61 6.76
CA LEU A 15 -29.13 -30.36 6.02
C LEU A 15 -27.76 -29.89 5.48
N PRO A 16 -27.70 -29.37 4.25
CA PRO A 16 -26.48 -28.78 3.75
C PRO A 16 -26.09 -27.63 4.69
N THR A 17 -24.88 -27.70 5.24
CA THR A 17 -24.28 -26.58 5.95
C THR A 17 -24.11 -25.44 4.93
N ASP A 18 -24.73 -24.31 5.21
CA ASP A 18 -24.53 -23.07 4.46
C ASP A 18 -23.05 -22.90 4.20
N GLY A 19 -22.69 -22.92 2.92
CA GLY A 19 -21.39 -22.47 2.46
C GLY A 19 -21.28 -20.98 2.77
N GLY A 20 -20.81 -20.66 3.96
CA GLY A 20 -20.41 -19.30 4.28
C GLY A 20 -19.43 -18.86 3.20
N ASN A 21 -19.80 -17.84 2.46
CA ASN A 21 -18.90 -17.12 1.56
C ASN A 21 -17.80 -16.54 2.45
N LEU A 22 -16.73 -17.30 2.66
CA LEU A 22 -15.51 -16.79 3.27
C LEU A 22 -15.01 -15.74 2.27
N ALA A 23 -15.30 -14.46 2.54
CA ALA A 23 -14.59 -13.40 1.87
C ALA A 23 -13.11 -13.77 1.95
N ALA A 24 -12.43 -13.83 0.80
CA ALA A 24 -11.03 -14.19 0.75
C ALA A 24 -10.30 -13.31 1.79
N GLU A 25 -9.52 -13.95 2.66
CA GLU A 25 -8.83 -13.24 3.73
C GLU A 25 -7.90 -12.23 3.07
N ARG A 26 -8.02 -10.95 3.47
CA ARG A 26 -7.17 -9.87 2.96
C ARG A 26 -5.70 -10.22 3.16
N TYR A 27 -4.89 -10.00 2.13
CA TYR A 27 -3.45 -10.21 2.24
C TYR A 27 -2.86 -9.40 3.40
N GLN A 28 -2.07 -10.06 4.22
CA GLN A 28 -1.29 -9.46 5.29
C GLN A 28 0.16 -9.87 5.08
N PRO A 29 1.03 -8.95 4.63
CA PRO A 29 2.41 -9.28 4.36
C PRO A 29 3.13 -9.67 5.67
N PRO A 30 3.94 -10.75 5.67
CA PRO A 30 4.74 -11.13 6.82
C PRO A 30 5.84 -10.10 7.09
N VAL A 31 6.37 -10.05 8.33
CA VAL A 31 7.37 -9.04 8.74
C VAL A 31 8.65 -9.12 7.91
N ASP A 32 9.03 -10.31 7.47
CA ASP A 32 10.21 -10.63 6.69
C ASP A 32 9.96 -10.70 5.18
N VAL A 33 8.84 -10.15 4.69
CA VAL A 33 8.46 -10.13 3.28
C VAL A 33 9.56 -9.54 2.41
N GLN A 34 10.02 -10.27 1.42
CA GLN A 34 10.94 -9.74 0.41
C GLN A 34 10.15 -9.00 -0.65
N TRP A 35 10.63 -7.84 -1.07
CA TRP A 35 9.84 -6.96 -1.92
C TRP A 35 10.65 -6.20 -2.95
N HIS A 36 9.95 -5.71 -3.97
CA HIS A 36 10.46 -4.79 -4.98
C HIS A 36 9.46 -3.67 -5.23
N ILE A 37 9.94 -2.51 -5.62
CA ILE A 37 9.11 -1.39 -6.09
C ILE A 37 9.69 -0.83 -7.38
N GLN A 38 8.82 -0.68 -8.38
CA GLN A 38 9.15 -0.01 -9.63
C GLN A 38 7.92 0.77 -10.11
N LEU A 39 8.07 2.09 -10.27
CA LEU A 39 6.97 2.98 -10.63
C LEU A 39 7.15 3.60 -12.01
N GLN A 40 8.30 3.38 -12.66
CA GLN A 40 8.57 3.88 -14.00
C GLN A 40 9.18 2.81 -14.89
N GLY A 41 8.88 2.89 -16.19
CA GLY A 41 9.38 1.96 -17.21
C GLY A 41 8.64 0.63 -17.22
N GLU A 42 9.16 -0.32 -17.99
CA GLU A 42 8.66 -1.68 -18.04
C GLU A 42 9.03 -2.43 -16.74
N VAL A 43 8.05 -2.98 -16.07
CA VAL A 43 8.26 -3.64 -14.77
C VAL A 43 9.16 -4.87 -14.94
N ASN A 44 10.26 -4.90 -14.20
CA ASN A 44 11.16 -6.06 -14.14
C ASN A 44 10.59 -7.15 -13.24
N ILE A 45 9.92 -8.13 -13.82
CA ILE A 45 9.29 -9.25 -13.11
C ILE A 45 10.27 -10.35 -12.70
N GLY A 46 11.57 -10.19 -12.95
CA GLY A 46 12.60 -11.21 -12.75
C GLY A 46 13.19 -11.32 -11.35
N TYR A 47 12.78 -10.48 -10.40
CA TYR A 47 13.28 -10.57 -9.02
C TYR A 47 12.62 -11.72 -8.27
N ASP A 48 13.44 -12.47 -7.52
CA ASP A 48 12.93 -13.48 -6.59
C ASP A 48 12.55 -12.82 -5.26
N VAL A 49 11.34 -12.26 -5.24
CA VAL A 49 10.74 -11.58 -4.09
C VAL A 49 9.27 -11.98 -3.97
N ASP A 50 8.66 -11.75 -2.81
CA ASP A 50 7.29 -12.15 -2.52
C ASP A 50 6.27 -11.11 -2.97
N LEU A 51 6.67 -9.82 -2.97
CA LEU A 51 5.78 -8.68 -3.15
C LEU A 51 6.36 -7.65 -4.12
N TYR A 52 5.52 -7.18 -5.02
CA TYR A 52 5.81 -6.07 -5.94
C TYR A 52 4.92 -4.87 -5.65
N VAL A 53 5.52 -3.68 -5.61
CA VAL A 53 4.78 -2.40 -5.64
C VAL A 53 4.95 -1.79 -7.02
N VAL A 54 3.84 -1.57 -7.73
CA VAL A 54 3.84 -1.11 -9.13
C VAL A 54 2.87 0.07 -9.29
N ASP A 55 3.07 0.91 -10.31
CA ASP A 55 2.16 2.03 -10.58
C ASP A 55 0.78 1.53 -11.02
N LEU A 56 -0.29 2.05 -10.41
CA LEU A 56 -1.67 1.67 -10.68
C LEU A 56 -2.09 1.90 -12.12
N PHE A 57 -1.68 3.03 -12.71
CA PHE A 57 -2.16 3.45 -14.02
C PHE A 57 -1.28 2.93 -15.16
N ASP A 58 0.04 2.95 -14.95
CA ASP A 58 1.02 2.71 -15.99
C ASP A 58 1.41 1.22 -16.12
N THR A 59 1.04 0.38 -15.12
CA THR A 59 1.25 -1.08 -15.20
C THR A 59 0.05 -1.74 -15.86
N GLU A 60 0.29 -2.51 -16.92
CA GLU A 60 -0.75 -3.29 -17.60
C GLU A 60 -1.28 -4.41 -16.69
N GLU A 61 -2.57 -4.74 -16.82
CA GLU A 61 -3.22 -5.81 -16.05
C GLU A 61 -2.52 -7.16 -16.26
N SER A 62 -2.06 -7.45 -17.49
CA SER A 62 -1.33 -8.68 -17.82
C SER A 62 -0.03 -8.84 -17.00
N VAL A 63 0.65 -7.75 -16.64
CA VAL A 63 1.85 -7.80 -15.79
C VAL A 63 1.48 -8.19 -14.36
N ILE A 64 0.34 -7.70 -13.86
CA ILE A 64 -0.20 -8.06 -12.55
C ILE A 64 -0.54 -9.57 -12.54
N ASP A 65 -1.22 -10.04 -13.59
CA ASP A 65 -1.59 -11.46 -13.76
C ASP A 65 -0.34 -12.36 -13.80
N ASP A 66 0.70 -11.97 -14.56
CA ASP A 66 1.94 -12.72 -14.68
C ASP A 66 2.69 -12.82 -13.34
N LEU A 67 2.76 -11.73 -12.57
CA LEU A 67 3.33 -11.72 -11.22
C LEU A 67 2.54 -12.64 -10.28
N GLN A 68 1.22 -12.57 -10.30
CA GLN A 68 0.36 -13.40 -9.46
C GLN A 68 0.41 -14.88 -9.87
N ALA A 69 0.49 -15.17 -11.16
CA ALA A 69 0.70 -16.54 -11.67
C ALA A 69 2.05 -17.13 -11.23
N ALA A 70 3.07 -16.26 -11.02
CA ALA A 70 4.35 -16.63 -10.42
C ALA A 70 4.32 -16.71 -8.88
N GLY A 71 3.13 -16.57 -8.26
CA GLY A 71 2.94 -16.64 -6.81
C GLY A 71 3.30 -15.37 -6.05
N LYS A 72 3.55 -14.25 -6.74
CA LYS A 72 3.90 -12.96 -6.14
C LYS A 72 2.63 -12.18 -5.76
N LYS A 73 2.77 -11.28 -4.77
CA LYS A 73 1.71 -10.33 -4.38
C LYS A 73 1.96 -8.98 -5.03
N VAL A 74 0.88 -8.30 -5.46
CA VAL A 74 0.98 -7.04 -6.18
C VAL A 74 0.24 -5.95 -5.42
N ILE A 75 0.98 -4.90 -5.05
CA ILE A 75 0.48 -3.68 -4.43
C ILE A 75 0.48 -2.56 -5.47
N CYS A 76 -0.66 -1.93 -5.68
CA CYS A 76 -0.80 -0.86 -6.67
C CYS A 76 -0.62 0.51 -6.03
N TYR A 77 0.46 1.20 -6.42
CA TYR A 77 0.79 2.56 -5.99
C TYR A 77 -0.05 3.59 -6.73
N PHE A 78 -0.49 4.61 -6.03
CA PHE A 78 -1.02 5.85 -6.60
C PHE A 78 -0.86 7.02 -5.63
N SER A 79 -0.67 8.24 -6.14
CA SER A 79 -0.71 9.40 -5.27
C SER A 79 -2.13 9.67 -4.78
N ALA A 80 -2.33 9.67 -3.45
CA ALA A 80 -3.62 9.98 -2.83
C ALA A 80 -3.70 11.43 -2.32
N GLY A 81 -2.55 12.05 -2.07
CA GLY A 81 -2.47 13.43 -1.56
C GLY A 81 -2.12 14.47 -2.61
N THR A 82 -1.77 14.08 -3.83
CA THR A 82 -1.47 15.00 -4.92
C THR A 82 -2.26 14.73 -6.19
N TYR A 83 -2.50 15.80 -6.93
CA TYR A 83 -2.94 15.81 -8.31
C TYR A 83 -1.72 15.67 -9.22
N GLU A 84 -1.80 14.78 -10.20
CA GLU A 84 -0.78 14.55 -11.20
C GLU A 84 -1.38 14.89 -12.59
N ASN A 85 -0.72 15.80 -13.35
CA ASN A 85 -1.30 16.32 -14.61
C ASN A 85 -1.24 15.34 -15.79
N TRP A 86 -0.56 14.21 -15.62
CA TRP A 86 -0.44 13.15 -16.63
C TRP A 86 -1.44 12.00 -16.43
N ARG A 87 -2.06 11.87 -15.26
CA ARG A 87 -2.99 10.77 -15.00
C ARG A 87 -4.27 10.86 -15.83
N PRO A 88 -4.83 9.74 -16.26
CA PRO A 88 -6.04 9.73 -17.10
C PRO A 88 -7.25 10.39 -16.43
N ASP A 89 -7.34 10.34 -15.10
CA ASP A 89 -8.44 10.92 -14.31
C ASP A 89 -8.28 12.41 -13.97
N ARG A 90 -7.18 13.05 -14.40
CA ARG A 90 -6.82 14.45 -14.07
C ARG A 90 -7.94 15.47 -14.30
N TYR A 91 -8.80 15.23 -15.29
CA TYR A 91 -9.91 16.13 -15.65
C TYR A 91 -11.08 16.09 -14.65
N ARG A 92 -11.10 15.10 -13.76
CA ARG A 92 -12.13 14.94 -12.74
C ARG A 92 -11.87 15.77 -11.48
N PHE A 93 -10.68 16.36 -11.33
CA PHE A 93 -10.34 17.23 -10.21
C PHE A 93 -10.69 18.68 -10.51
N LEU A 94 -11.45 19.30 -9.60
CA LEU A 94 -11.85 20.71 -9.71
C LEU A 94 -10.65 21.65 -9.50
N PRO A 95 -10.68 22.88 -10.00
CA PRO A 95 -9.65 23.88 -9.70
C PRO A 95 -9.47 24.11 -8.20
N THR A 96 -10.55 24.08 -7.42
CA THR A 96 -10.57 24.25 -5.96
C THR A 96 -9.98 23.07 -5.18
N ASP A 97 -9.85 21.90 -5.79
CA ASP A 97 -9.22 20.74 -5.16
C ASP A 97 -7.70 20.86 -5.14
N LYS A 98 -7.12 21.74 -5.98
CA LYS A 98 -5.68 21.79 -6.29
C LYS A 98 -5.02 22.97 -5.56
N GLY A 99 -4.08 22.62 -4.66
CA GLY A 99 -3.29 23.57 -3.88
C GLY A 99 -1.97 23.97 -4.53
N ARG A 100 -0.91 24.10 -3.71
CA ARG A 100 0.44 24.43 -4.16
C ARG A 100 1.06 23.28 -4.95
N ARG A 101 2.07 23.61 -5.76
CA ARG A 101 2.89 22.62 -6.47
C ARG A 101 3.68 21.79 -5.45
N LEU A 102 3.87 20.51 -5.76
CA LEU A 102 4.73 19.63 -4.99
C LEU A 102 6.19 19.85 -5.41
N GLY A 103 6.95 20.52 -4.59
CA GLY A 103 8.40 20.73 -4.66
C GLY A 103 9.09 20.37 -5.97
N ASN A 104 9.88 19.31 -5.95
CA ASN A 104 10.70 18.83 -7.06
C ASN A 104 9.95 17.95 -8.09
N TRP A 105 8.61 17.85 -7.98
CA TRP A 105 7.79 17.01 -8.87
C TRP A 105 6.98 17.87 -9.84
N PRO A 106 7.53 18.20 -11.04
CA PRO A 106 6.84 19.01 -12.03
C PRO A 106 5.54 18.34 -12.49
N GLY A 107 4.43 19.10 -12.45
CA GLY A 107 3.13 18.58 -12.84
C GLY A 107 2.26 18.14 -11.67
N GLU A 108 2.84 18.00 -10.47
CA GLU A 108 2.09 17.65 -9.26
C GLU A 108 1.66 18.88 -8.45
N ARG A 109 0.52 18.74 -7.79
CA ARG A 109 -0.03 19.73 -6.86
C ARG A 109 -0.74 19.03 -5.71
N TRP A 110 -0.53 19.52 -4.51
CA TRP A 110 -1.25 19.05 -3.33
C TRP A 110 -2.77 19.11 -3.52
N LEU A 111 -3.48 18.15 -2.97
CA LEU A 111 -4.94 18.08 -2.98
C LEU A 111 -5.54 18.50 -1.63
N ASP A 112 -6.74 19.10 -1.70
CA ASP A 112 -7.55 19.32 -0.50
C ASP A 112 -8.23 18.02 -0.08
N ILE A 113 -7.60 17.28 0.81
CA ILE A 113 -8.11 15.99 1.32
C ILE A 113 -9.45 16.09 2.07
N ARG A 114 -9.94 17.31 2.34
CA ARG A 114 -11.26 17.57 2.92
C ARG A 114 -12.35 17.54 1.86
N SER A 115 -11.99 17.77 0.59
CA SER A 115 -12.92 17.79 -0.54
C SER A 115 -13.60 16.44 -0.74
N LEU A 116 -14.92 16.44 -0.83
CA LEU A 116 -15.68 15.22 -1.17
C LEU A 116 -15.37 14.74 -2.59
N ASN A 117 -15.03 15.67 -3.52
CA ASN A 117 -14.61 15.29 -4.86
C ASN A 117 -13.29 14.54 -4.83
N VAL A 118 -12.29 15.03 -4.08
CA VAL A 118 -10.99 14.34 -3.90
C VAL A 118 -11.20 12.94 -3.33
N ARG A 119 -11.97 12.82 -2.25
CA ARG A 119 -12.28 11.51 -1.64
C ARG A 119 -12.96 10.57 -2.64
N LYS A 120 -13.90 11.08 -3.43
CA LYS A 120 -14.55 10.27 -4.48
C LYS A 120 -13.53 9.78 -5.51
N ARG A 121 -12.62 10.66 -5.98
CA ARG A 121 -11.59 10.25 -6.97
C ARG A 121 -10.67 9.17 -6.39
N MET A 122 -10.29 9.28 -5.12
CA MET A 122 -9.44 8.25 -4.49
C MET A 122 -10.21 6.93 -4.27
N ALA A 123 -11.49 6.98 -3.97
CA ALA A 123 -12.30 5.77 -3.97
C ALA A 123 -12.37 5.12 -5.36
N ASP A 124 -12.52 5.93 -6.43
CA ASP A 124 -12.49 5.43 -7.82
C ASP A 124 -11.11 4.80 -8.17
N ARG A 125 -9.98 5.37 -7.67
CA ARG A 125 -8.63 4.79 -7.86
C ARG A 125 -8.47 3.44 -7.11
N ILE A 126 -9.00 3.34 -5.91
CA ILE A 126 -8.98 2.08 -5.13
C ILE A 126 -9.87 1.03 -5.81
N GLU A 127 -11.03 1.42 -6.35
CA GLU A 127 -11.89 0.53 -7.13
C GLU A 127 -11.16 0.03 -8.39
N LEU A 128 -10.47 0.91 -9.13
CA LEU A 128 -9.63 0.53 -10.27
C LEU A 128 -8.54 -0.49 -9.88
N ALA A 129 -7.89 -0.32 -8.72
CA ALA A 129 -6.90 -1.28 -8.24
C ALA A 129 -7.53 -2.66 -8.00
N ALA A 130 -8.74 -2.70 -7.42
CA ALA A 130 -9.48 -3.94 -7.24
C ALA A 130 -9.89 -4.58 -8.59
N GLU A 131 -10.33 -3.76 -9.55
CA GLU A 131 -10.68 -4.22 -10.91
C GLU A 131 -9.46 -4.79 -11.65
N LYS A 132 -8.27 -4.23 -11.45
CA LYS A 132 -7.00 -4.74 -12.01
C LYS A 132 -6.44 -5.93 -11.24
N GLY A 133 -7.10 -6.41 -10.19
CA GLY A 133 -6.71 -7.58 -9.43
C GLY A 133 -5.58 -7.34 -8.41
N CYS A 134 -5.25 -6.09 -8.06
CA CYS A 134 -4.21 -5.82 -7.06
C CYS A 134 -4.53 -6.49 -5.71
N ASP A 135 -3.53 -7.08 -5.04
CA ASP A 135 -3.67 -7.65 -3.69
C ASP A 135 -3.72 -6.57 -2.60
N GLY A 136 -3.28 -5.35 -2.93
CA GLY A 136 -3.29 -4.20 -2.04
C GLY A 136 -3.01 -2.89 -2.75
N VAL A 137 -2.99 -1.80 -1.98
CA VAL A 137 -2.69 -0.45 -2.47
C VAL A 137 -1.66 0.25 -1.58
N ASP A 138 -0.83 1.10 -2.21
CA ASP A 138 0.10 2.03 -1.56
C ASP A 138 -0.29 3.48 -1.91
N PRO A 139 -1.19 4.10 -1.12
CA PRO A 139 -1.63 5.47 -1.34
C PRO A 139 -0.59 6.47 -0.81
N ASP A 140 0.04 7.22 -1.71
CA ASP A 140 1.13 8.16 -1.40
C ASP A 140 0.67 9.58 -1.09
N ASN A 141 1.59 10.40 -0.56
CA ASN A 141 1.40 11.81 -0.18
C ASN A 141 0.29 12.02 0.87
N VAL A 142 0.22 11.13 1.83
CA VAL A 142 -0.83 11.09 2.86
C VAL A 142 -0.43 11.77 4.18
N ASP A 143 0.51 12.70 4.12
CA ASP A 143 1.06 13.51 5.21
C ASP A 143 0.93 15.03 4.98
N GLY A 144 0.04 15.43 4.09
CA GLY A 144 -0.10 16.82 3.64
C GLY A 144 -0.23 17.87 4.74
N TYR A 145 -0.72 17.50 5.93
CA TYR A 145 -0.89 18.43 7.07
C TYR A 145 0.44 18.94 7.64
N THR A 146 1.54 18.24 7.40
CA THR A 146 2.91 18.68 7.75
C THR A 146 3.56 19.51 6.65
N ASN A 147 2.90 19.63 5.50
CA ASN A 147 3.43 20.21 4.28
C ASN A 147 2.76 21.55 3.92
N GLN A 148 3.42 22.33 3.07
CA GLN A 148 2.89 23.60 2.57
C GLN A 148 1.92 23.38 1.40
N THR A 149 0.83 22.69 1.64
CA THR A 149 -0.14 22.29 0.60
C THR A 149 -0.90 23.45 -0.03
N GLY A 150 -0.97 24.61 0.64
CA GLY A 150 -1.84 25.74 0.26
C GLY A 150 -3.24 25.65 0.88
N PHE A 151 -3.50 24.60 1.64
CA PHE A 151 -4.72 24.40 2.42
C PHE A 151 -4.39 24.38 3.92
N PRO A 152 -5.26 24.90 4.80
CA PRO A 152 -5.07 24.83 6.25
C PRO A 152 -5.46 23.44 6.77
N LEU A 153 -4.69 22.42 6.35
CA LEU A 153 -4.87 21.06 6.81
C LEU A 153 -4.35 20.91 8.25
N ASN A 154 -4.96 20.01 9.00
CA ASN A 154 -4.51 19.66 10.35
C ASN A 154 -4.47 18.13 10.54
N SER A 155 -3.79 17.69 11.60
CA SER A 155 -3.59 16.28 11.95
C SER A 155 -4.92 15.48 11.98
N ARG A 156 -5.99 16.03 12.55
CA ARG A 156 -7.29 15.33 12.62
C ARG A 156 -7.90 15.09 11.23
N GLN A 157 -7.74 16.05 10.33
CA GLN A 157 -8.23 15.92 8.95
C GLN A 157 -7.43 14.87 8.19
N GLN A 158 -6.10 14.84 8.40
CA GLN A 158 -5.25 13.82 7.80
C GLN A 158 -5.60 12.42 8.34
N LEU A 159 -5.72 12.22 9.63
CA LEU A 159 -6.18 10.96 10.22
C LEU A 159 -7.52 10.50 9.64
N SER A 160 -8.50 11.42 9.52
CA SER A 160 -9.79 11.10 8.92
C SER A 160 -9.68 10.66 7.46
N TYR A 161 -8.73 11.26 6.72
CA TYR A 161 -8.48 10.93 5.33
C TYR A 161 -7.79 9.59 5.17
N ASN A 162 -6.70 9.35 5.91
CA ASN A 162 -5.96 8.10 5.86
C ASN A 162 -6.85 6.90 6.27
N ARG A 163 -7.62 7.05 7.35
CA ARG A 163 -8.62 6.04 7.75
C ARG A 163 -9.72 5.81 6.71
N PHE A 164 -10.08 6.83 5.94
CA PHE A 164 -11.02 6.68 4.82
C PHE A 164 -10.41 5.83 3.71
N LEU A 165 -9.16 6.09 3.29
CA LEU A 165 -8.45 5.30 2.28
C LEU A 165 -8.34 3.83 2.72
N PHE A 166 -7.91 3.58 3.95
CA PHE A 166 -7.71 2.24 4.48
C PHE A 166 -9.02 1.44 4.51
N ARG A 167 -10.09 2.03 5.05
CA ARG A 167 -11.40 1.37 5.05
C ARG A 167 -11.94 1.12 3.65
N THR A 168 -11.62 2.00 2.69
CA THR A 168 -12.04 1.80 1.31
C THR A 168 -11.29 0.62 0.69
N ALA A 169 -9.98 0.52 0.86
CA ALA A 169 -9.19 -0.63 0.39
C ALA A 169 -9.66 -1.95 1.03
N HIS A 170 -9.86 -1.95 2.35
CA HIS A 170 -10.36 -3.12 3.08
C HIS A 170 -11.74 -3.58 2.62
N LYS A 171 -12.63 -2.65 2.22
CA LYS A 171 -13.95 -2.99 1.66
C LYS A 171 -13.84 -3.82 0.38
N TYR A 172 -12.78 -3.62 -0.40
CA TYR A 172 -12.48 -4.42 -1.60
C TYR A 172 -11.61 -5.65 -1.29
N GLY A 173 -11.32 -5.96 -0.02
CA GLY A 173 -10.49 -7.11 0.38
C GLY A 173 -9.00 -6.91 0.11
N MET A 174 -8.56 -5.69 -0.17
CA MET A 174 -7.16 -5.34 -0.46
C MET A 174 -6.41 -4.93 0.81
N ALA A 175 -5.12 -5.30 0.88
CA ALA A 175 -4.18 -4.74 1.85
C ALA A 175 -3.94 -3.24 1.58
N VAL A 176 -3.51 -2.49 2.60
CA VAL A 176 -3.18 -1.07 2.44
C VAL A 176 -1.97 -0.67 3.28
N SER A 177 -1.07 0.09 2.67
CA SER A 177 0.08 0.67 3.35
C SER A 177 -0.25 1.99 4.05
N LEU A 178 0.54 2.31 5.06
CA LEU A 178 0.78 3.70 5.47
C LEU A 178 2.07 4.17 4.80
N LYS A 179 1.95 5.09 3.83
CA LYS A 179 3.12 5.73 3.22
C LYS A 179 3.57 6.92 4.06
N ASN A 180 4.81 6.88 4.56
CA ASN A 180 5.38 7.94 5.40
C ASN A 180 4.47 8.30 6.60
N ASP A 181 4.05 9.55 6.77
CA ASP A 181 3.16 10.08 7.85
C ASP A 181 3.55 9.57 9.25
N LEU A 182 4.85 9.65 9.54
CA LEU A 182 5.48 9.06 10.73
C LEU A 182 4.87 9.54 12.06
N GLN A 183 4.37 10.78 12.10
CA GLN A 183 3.84 11.40 13.31
C GLN A 183 2.45 10.86 13.68
N GLN A 184 1.80 10.12 12.78
CA GLN A 184 0.49 9.51 13.00
C GLN A 184 0.52 7.98 13.04
N VAL A 185 1.72 7.39 13.08
CA VAL A 185 1.91 5.92 13.10
C VAL A 185 1.12 5.27 14.23
N ASN A 186 1.19 5.82 15.45
CA ASN A 186 0.50 5.24 16.61
C ASN A 186 -1.04 5.21 16.44
N GLU A 187 -1.61 6.19 15.73
CA GLU A 187 -3.05 6.28 15.50
C GLU A 187 -3.52 5.49 14.27
N LEU A 188 -2.57 5.06 13.40
CA LEU A 188 -2.87 4.44 12.11
C LEU A 188 -2.40 2.99 12.00
N VAL A 189 -1.49 2.53 12.85
CA VAL A 189 -0.93 1.17 12.80
C VAL A 189 -2.00 0.09 12.88
N ASP A 190 -3.07 0.30 13.63
CA ASP A 190 -4.19 -0.66 13.72
C ASP A 190 -5.04 -0.72 12.44
N TYR A 191 -4.95 0.29 11.59
CA TYR A 191 -5.76 0.41 10.37
C TYR A 191 -5.00 0.02 9.12
N ALA A 192 -3.69 0.25 9.05
CA ALA A 192 -2.84 -0.15 7.94
C ALA A 192 -2.34 -1.58 8.12
N ASP A 193 -2.06 -2.28 7.01
CA ASP A 193 -1.56 -3.66 7.04
C ASP A 193 -0.02 -3.71 7.05
N PHE A 194 0.64 -2.66 6.53
CA PHE A 194 2.09 -2.50 6.51
C PHE A 194 2.46 -1.01 6.37
N ALA A 195 3.73 -0.68 6.49
CA ALA A 195 4.24 0.66 6.23
C ALA A 195 5.16 0.66 5.00
N VAL A 196 5.11 1.73 4.20
CA VAL A 196 6.12 2.08 3.20
C VAL A 196 6.74 3.40 3.60
N ASN A 197 8.06 3.41 3.79
CA ASN A 197 8.75 4.62 4.23
C ASN A 197 9.94 4.94 3.34
N GLU A 198 10.14 6.22 3.11
CA GLU A 198 11.28 6.76 2.37
C GLU A 198 12.18 7.56 3.30
N SER A 199 13.47 7.22 3.30
CA SER A 199 14.56 8.02 3.89
C SER A 199 14.50 8.24 5.41
N CYS A 200 13.76 7.45 6.20
CA CYS A 200 13.74 7.64 7.66
C CYS A 200 15.14 7.63 8.30
N HIS A 201 16.07 6.88 7.71
CA HIS A 201 17.46 6.83 8.17
C HIS A 201 18.18 8.18 7.97
N GLU A 202 17.93 8.87 6.87
CA GLU A 202 18.48 10.21 6.60
C GLU A 202 18.03 11.22 7.66
N TRP A 203 16.75 11.16 8.03
CA TRP A 203 16.14 12.08 8.98
C TRP A 203 16.24 11.60 10.44
N ARG A 204 16.83 10.42 10.69
CA ARG A 204 16.99 9.80 12.01
C ARG A 204 15.67 9.59 12.75
N GLU A 205 14.65 9.22 12.02
CA GLU A 205 13.28 9.08 12.53
C GLU A 205 12.69 7.66 12.37
N CYS A 206 13.51 6.66 11.96
CA CYS A 206 13.06 5.29 11.78
C CYS A 206 12.41 4.68 13.05
N HIS A 207 12.81 5.14 14.23
CA HIS A 207 12.23 4.71 15.49
C HIS A 207 10.71 4.98 15.60
N LEU A 208 10.16 5.92 14.85
CA LEU A 208 8.73 6.22 14.80
C LEU A 208 7.91 5.11 14.11
N LEU A 209 8.57 4.25 13.33
CA LEU A 209 7.94 3.13 12.62
C LEU A 209 7.92 1.83 13.46
N GLN A 210 8.60 1.82 14.63
CA GLN A 210 8.67 0.63 15.48
C GLN A 210 7.29 0.04 15.85
N PRO A 211 6.21 0.84 16.02
CA PRO A 211 4.88 0.29 16.30
C PRO A 211 4.38 -0.70 15.23
N PHE A 212 4.79 -0.59 13.96
CA PHE A 212 4.46 -1.59 12.94
C PHE A 212 5.13 -2.93 13.23
N ILE A 213 6.43 -2.92 13.55
CA ILE A 213 7.17 -4.14 13.89
C ILE A 213 6.60 -4.77 15.16
N ASP A 214 6.31 -3.97 16.18
CA ASP A 214 5.71 -4.43 17.44
C ASP A 214 4.31 -5.04 17.23
N ALA A 215 3.58 -4.58 16.20
CA ALA A 215 2.30 -5.13 15.77
C ALA A 215 2.42 -6.35 14.82
N GLY A 216 3.65 -6.82 14.53
CA GLY A 216 3.88 -7.91 13.58
C GLY A 216 3.62 -7.54 12.12
N LYS A 217 3.76 -6.25 11.77
CA LYS A 217 3.54 -5.71 10.42
C LYS A 217 4.85 -5.22 9.81
N PRO A 218 5.14 -5.51 8.53
CA PRO A 218 6.40 -5.11 7.93
C PRO A 218 6.51 -3.60 7.71
N VAL A 219 7.75 -3.13 7.77
CA VAL A 219 8.17 -1.81 7.31
C VAL A 219 9.02 -1.99 6.06
N LEU A 220 8.48 -1.59 4.91
CA LEU A 220 9.14 -1.58 3.61
C LEU A 220 9.84 -0.23 3.46
N HIS A 221 11.17 -0.23 3.58
CA HIS A 221 11.96 1.00 3.62
C HIS A 221 12.75 1.22 2.34
N ILE A 222 12.82 2.46 1.87
CA ILE A 222 13.61 2.90 0.71
C ILE A 222 14.62 3.95 1.15
N ASP A 223 15.89 3.78 0.76
CA ASP A 223 16.92 4.82 0.84
C ASP A 223 17.44 5.16 -0.55
N TYR A 224 17.70 6.44 -0.82
CA TYR A 224 18.12 6.95 -2.13
C TYR A 224 19.60 7.34 -2.19
N ARG A 225 20.36 7.25 -1.07
CA ARG A 225 21.68 7.89 -0.94
C ARG A 225 22.88 7.01 -1.29
N PHE A 226 22.83 5.72 -0.99
CA PHE A 226 24.04 4.88 -0.96
C PHE A 226 24.30 4.12 -2.26
N SER A 227 23.80 4.58 -3.39
CA SER A 227 23.96 3.86 -4.68
C SER A 227 25.43 3.64 -5.06
N GLN A 228 26.30 4.60 -4.78
CA GLN A 228 27.75 4.56 -5.11
C GLN A 228 28.65 4.22 -3.91
N ASP A 229 28.10 4.10 -2.71
CA ASP A 229 28.86 3.84 -1.47
C ASP A 229 28.54 2.45 -0.91
N ALA A 230 29.34 1.45 -1.28
CA ALA A 230 29.16 0.07 -0.80
C ALA A 230 29.36 -0.05 0.73
N THR A 231 30.27 0.74 1.32
CA THR A 231 30.54 0.73 2.77
C THR A 231 29.38 1.36 3.52
N GLY A 232 28.90 2.51 3.05
CA GLY A 232 27.69 3.17 3.60
C GLY A 232 26.45 2.30 3.52
N ARG A 233 26.25 1.58 2.40
CA ARG A 233 25.18 0.57 2.30
C ARG A 233 25.30 -0.53 3.34
N GLY A 234 26.51 -1.03 3.61
CA GLY A 234 26.74 -2.05 4.63
C GLY A 234 26.28 -1.59 6.02
N TYR A 235 26.69 -0.41 6.45
CA TYR A 235 26.25 0.17 7.73
C TYR A 235 24.74 0.48 7.75
N HIS A 236 24.20 0.97 6.63
CA HIS A 236 22.77 1.19 6.49
C HIS A 236 21.98 -0.10 6.66
N CYS A 237 22.37 -1.16 5.96
CA CYS A 237 21.71 -2.46 6.03
C CYS A 237 21.82 -3.09 7.44
N GLU A 238 22.97 -2.99 8.10
CA GLU A 238 23.12 -3.45 9.49
C GLU A 238 22.10 -2.76 10.40
N HIS A 239 21.97 -1.45 10.27
CA HIS A 239 21.00 -0.67 11.06
C HIS A 239 19.56 -1.03 10.75
N MET A 240 19.17 -1.12 9.45
CA MET A 240 17.80 -1.45 9.04
C MET A 240 17.40 -2.86 9.49
N ASN A 241 18.31 -3.83 9.33
CA ASN A 241 18.07 -5.20 9.77
C ASN A 241 17.93 -5.29 11.30
N ALA A 242 18.69 -4.49 12.06
CA ALA A 242 18.55 -4.42 13.52
C ALA A 242 17.19 -3.85 13.96
N LEU A 243 16.53 -3.03 13.12
CA LEU A 243 15.17 -2.53 13.32
C LEU A 243 14.07 -3.50 12.83
N GLY A 244 14.45 -4.57 12.10
CA GLY A 244 13.52 -5.50 11.46
C GLY A 244 12.87 -4.95 10.19
N PHE A 245 13.48 -3.94 9.54
CA PHE A 245 12.95 -3.32 8.34
C PHE A 245 13.43 -4.02 7.07
N GLN A 246 12.55 -4.15 6.09
CA GLN A 246 12.87 -4.66 4.76
C GLN A 246 13.35 -3.49 3.89
N SER A 247 14.67 -3.23 3.88
CA SER A 247 15.23 -2.02 3.26
C SER A 247 15.82 -2.27 1.88
N LEU A 248 15.54 -1.35 0.97
CA LEU A 248 16.11 -1.25 -0.38
C LEU A 248 16.85 0.07 -0.56
N THR A 249 17.96 0.06 -1.32
CA THR A 249 18.57 1.27 -1.88
C THR A 249 18.25 1.32 -3.35
N LEU A 250 17.52 2.38 -3.77
CA LEU A 250 16.95 2.52 -5.10
C LEU A 250 17.23 3.90 -5.72
N PRO A 251 17.09 4.05 -7.04
CA PRO A 251 17.07 5.36 -7.69
C PRO A 251 15.81 6.14 -7.29
N LEU A 252 15.94 7.47 -7.17
CA LEU A 252 14.80 8.35 -6.84
C LEU A 252 13.66 8.24 -7.87
N ALA A 253 13.99 7.92 -9.13
CA ALA A 253 13.00 7.71 -10.18
C ALA A 253 12.20 6.41 -10.02
N LEU A 254 12.64 5.47 -9.18
CA LEU A 254 12.06 4.13 -9.03
C LEU A 254 11.88 3.42 -10.39
N ASP A 255 12.91 3.51 -11.25
CA ASP A 255 12.93 3.05 -12.64
C ASP A 255 13.75 1.75 -12.83
N ASP A 256 14.15 1.11 -11.73
CA ASP A 256 14.96 -0.12 -11.69
C ASP A 256 16.37 0.03 -12.33
N SER A 257 16.89 1.24 -12.51
CA SER A 257 18.25 1.46 -13.02
C SER A 257 19.32 0.87 -12.09
N TYR A 258 19.03 0.70 -10.83
CA TYR A 258 19.76 -0.14 -9.86
C TYR A 258 18.86 -0.56 -8.69
N ARG A 259 19.22 -1.67 -8.03
CA ARG A 259 18.57 -2.16 -6.82
C ARG A 259 19.60 -2.83 -5.91
N PHE A 260 19.68 -2.39 -4.65
CA PHE A 260 20.43 -3.08 -3.61
C PHE A 260 19.49 -3.41 -2.46
N SER A 261 19.44 -4.67 -2.08
CA SER A 261 18.62 -5.19 -0.99
C SER A 261 19.47 -5.38 0.27
N CYS A 262 18.88 -5.13 1.43
CA CYS A 262 19.45 -5.42 2.75
C CYS A 262 19.03 -6.80 3.29
N PHE A 263 18.18 -7.53 2.58
CA PHE A 263 17.64 -8.86 2.94
C PHE A 263 17.95 -9.90 1.88
#